data_fcf775c144e54d7adc0ca32ba39bf6ca
#
_entry.id   fcf775c144e54d7adc0ca32ba39bf6ca
#
_cell.length_a   1.000
_cell.length_b   1.000
_cell.length_c   1.000
_cell.angle_alpha   90.00
_cell.angle_beta   90.00
_cell.angle_gamma   90.00
#
_symmetry.space_group_name_H-M   'P 1'
#
loop_
_entity.id
_entity.type
_entity.pdbx_description
1 polymer ?
#
loop_
_entity_poly.entity_id
_entity_poly.type
_entity_poly.pdbx_seq_one_letter_code
_entity_poly.pdbx_strand_id
1 'polypeptide(L)'
;MNKIIVHNIGVLVSPLGSSAKAGSEQADVQRLRNSYVVAQDGVFTHTGTGEPPDKLLYGAQVFDAGGRLATPGLVDAHTHLVFGGWRAHELQQKLAGVPYLEILKSGGGILDTVRATRAASQQELVEKSQTTLSGMLAQGTTTAEAKSGYGLDLENELKQLRAVQQLQMLQPVSLVSTLMAAHALPKEYGQDRQGYLTLIIDKIIPAIAREGLAEFCDVFCDSGVFTVSESRDILQAAHAHGLRAKIHADEIDAIGGSELAGELGAISAEHLIAMRDSGIHSLKAGNTIACLLPATSFYLDKPYALARDLTAAGIPVAVASHFSL
;
A
#
# COMPACT_ATOMS: atom_id res chain seq x y z
N MET A 1 16.47 -29.27 -2.03
CA MET A 1 16.53 -28.40 -0.85
C MET A 1 17.39 -27.22 -1.19
N ASN A 2 16.81 -26.02 -1.15
CA ASN A 2 17.54 -24.77 -1.41
C ASN A 2 17.93 -24.15 -0.07
N LYS A 3 19.24 -24.22 0.26
CA LYS A 3 19.77 -23.71 1.53
C LYS A 3 20.69 -22.55 1.25
N ILE A 4 20.42 -21.41 1.89
CA ILE A 4 21.17 -20.17 1.75
C ILE A 4 21.71 -19.76 3.10
N ILE A 5 22.96 -19.33 3.15
CA ILE A 5 23.59 -18.73 4.32
C ILE A 5 24.13 -17.36 3.92
N VAL A 6 23.78 -16.35 4.70
CA VAL A 6 24.43 -15.05 4.67
C VAL A 6 25.23 -14.91 5.95
N HIS A 7 26.55 -14.76 5.82
CA HIS A 7 27.47 -14.61 6.96
C HIS A 7 28.27 -13.31 6.89
N ASN A 8 29.16 -13.10 7.86
CA ASN A 8 29.93 -11.85 7.97
C ASN A 8 29.02 -10.61 7.95
N ILE A 9 27.84 -10.73 8.62
CA ILE A 9 26.92 -9.62 8.78
C ILE A 9 27.40 -8.75 9.94
N GLY A 10 27.78 -7.50 9.64
CA GLY A 10 28.27 -6.57 10.66
C GLY A 10 27.24 -6.30 11.74
N VAL A 11 26.01 -5.99 11.32
CA VAL A 11 24.83 -5.87 12.22
C VAL A 11 23.62 -6.47 11.52
N LEU A 12 22.97 -7.43 12.16
CA LEU A 12 21.64 -7.92 11.78
C LEU A 12 20.62 -7.22 12.68
N VAL A 13 19.62 -6.57 12.05
CA VAL A 13 18.51 -5.92 12.76
C VAL A 13 17.23 -6.62 12.34
N SER A 14 16.41 -7.01 13.28
CA SER A 14 15.12 -7.66 13.03
C SER A 14 14.05 -7.13 14.01
N PRO A 15 12.81 -6.90 13.57
CA PRO A 15 11.72 -6.59 14.48
C PRO A 15 11.47 -7.76 15.44
N LEU A 16 10.90 -7.45 16.60
CA LEU A 16 10.54 -8.44 17.62
C LEU A 16 9.05 -8.76 17.55
N GLY A 17 8.73 -10.06 17.63
CA GLY A 17 7.36 -10.55 17.61
C GLY A 17 6.77 -10.71 16.22
N SER A 18 5.46 -11.01 16.14
CA SER A 18 4.72 -11.36 14.92
C SER A 18 3.51 -10.45 14.66
N SER A 19 3.38 -9.35 15.40
CA SER A 19 2.29 -8.39 15.28
C SER A 19 2.83 -6.96 15.19
N ALA A 20 2.03 -6.05 14.67
CA ALA A 20 2.33 -4.63 14.66
C ALA A 20 2.58 -4.14 16.10
N LYS A 21 3.65 -3.38 16.29
CA LYS A 21 4.00 -2.73 17.55
C LYS A 21 3.46 -1.32 17.57
N ALA A 22 3.17 -0.81 18.77
CA ALA A 22 2.61 0.52 18.97
C ALA A 22 3.48 1.35 19.93
N GLY A 23 3.39 2.65 19.83
CA GLY A 23 4.11 3.57 20.70
C GLY A 23 5.63 3.34 20.69
N SER A 24 6.26 3.37 21.85
CA SER A 24 7.71 3.16 22.00
C SER A 24 8.18 1.77 21.59
N GLU A 25 7.31 0.76 21.64
CA GLU A 25 7.65 -0.62 21.23
C GLU A 25 7.98 -0.74 19.73
N GLN A 26 7.61 0.24 18.91
CA GLN A 26 7.99 0.28 17.50
C GLN A 26 9.51 0.42 17.30
N ALA A 27 10.24 0.93 18.29
CA ALA A 27 11.70 1.03 18.28
C ALA A 27 12.39 -0.24 18.79
N ASP A 28 11.64 -1.21 19.32
CA ASP A 28 12.19 -2.44 19.87
C ASP A 28 12.58 -3.40 18.76
N VAL A 29 13.87 -3.52 18.53
CA VAL A 29 14.43 -4.41 17.51
C VAL A 29 15.54 -5.27 18.11
N GLN A 30 15.63 -6.52 17.67
CA GLN A 30 16.79 -7.35 17.94
C GLN A 30 17.99 -6.83 17.11
N ARG A 31 19.15 -6.77 17.74
CA ARG A 31 20.42 -6.43 17.06
C ARG A 31 21.46 -7.48 17.40
N LEU A 32 21.96 -8.18 16.38
CA LEU A 32 23.05 -9.13 16.50
C LEU A 32 24.28 -8.57 15.72
N ARG A 33 25.41 -8.49 16.39
CA ARG A 33 26.68 -8.07 15.75
C ARG A 33 27.49 -9.29 15.34
N ASN A 34 28.27 -9.14 14.26
CA ASN A 34 29.10 -10.20 13.71
C ASN A 34 28.29 -11.51 13.62
N SER A 35 27.31 -11.53 12.74
CA SER A 35 26.26 -12.54 12.74
C SER A 35 26.08 -13.24 11.40
N TYR A 36 25.31 -14.30 11.42
CA TYR A 36 24.88 -15.02 10.22
C TYR A 36 23.38 -15.38 10.32
N VAL A 37 22.78 -15.61 9.14
CA VAL A 37 21.44 -16.14 9.00
C VAL A 37 21.44 -17.34 8.04
N VAL A 38 20.59 -18.32 8.29
CA VAL A 38 20.35 -19.48 7.43
C VAL A 38 18.90 -19.52 7.03
N ALA A 39 18.64 -19.58 5.73
CA ALA A 39 17.34 -19.88 5.17
C ALA A 39 17.37 -21.24 4.47
N GLN A 40 16.33 -22.02 4.64
CA GLN A 40 16.16 -23.30 3.99
C GLN A 40 14.74 -23.42 3.43
N ASP A 41 14.64 -23.67 2.13
CA ASP A 41 13.36 -23.78 1.42
C ASP A 41 12.41 -22.59 1.69
N GLY A 42 12.98 -21.37 1.70
CA GLY A 42 12.24 -20.12 1.87
C GLY A 42 11.96 -19.70 3.32
N VAL A 43 12.42 -20.49 4.32
CA VAL A 43 12.18 -20.21 5.74
C VAL A 43 13.51 -19.99 6.48
N PHE A 44 13.56 -18.97 7.34
CA PHE A 44 14.71 -18.78 8.24
C PHE A 44 14.72 -19.88 9.30
N THR A 45 15.81 -20.64 9.34
CA THR A 45 15.98 -21.78 10.27
C THR A 45 16.95 -21.50 11.41
N HIS A 46 17.94 -20.63 11.18
CA HIS A 46 18.93 -20.28 12.19
C HIS A 46 19.38 -18.83 12.05
N THR A 47 19.65 -18.24 13.18
CA THR A 47 20.43 -16.99 13.31
C THR A 47 21.47 -17.21 14.41
N GLY A 48 22.67 -16.63 14.24
CA GLY A 48 23.72 -16.75 15.25
C GLY A 48 24.77 -15.65 15.13
N THR A 49 25.69 -15.63 16.07
CA THR A 49 26.85 -14.71 16.09
C THR A 49 28.14 -15.47 15.78
N GLY A 50 29.14 -14.79 15.22
CA GLY A 50 30.38 -15.39 14.74
C GLY A 50 30.22 -16.08 13.40
N GLU A 51 31.09 -17.04 13.13
CA GLU A 51 31.03 -17.83 11.89
C GLU A 51 29.95 -18.94 12.00
N PRO A 52 29.26 -19.24 10.89
CA PRO A 52 28.31 -20.34 10.88
C PRO A 52 29.03 -21.68 11.10
N PRO A 53 28.51 -22.59 11.96
CA PRO A 53 29.09 -23.92 12.16
C PRO A 53 29.21 -24.70 10.83
N ASP A 54 30.28 -25.48 10.66
CA ASP A 54 30.58 -26.26 9.44
C ASP A 54 29.38 -27.13 8.99
N LYS A 55 28.67 -27.72 9.94
CA LYS A 55 27.48 -28.54 9.66
C LYS A 55 26.36 -27.77 8.94
N LEU A 56 26.31 -26.45 9.09
CA LEU A 56 25.34 -25.59 8.40
C LEU A 56 25.81 -25.26 6.99
N LEU A 57 27.12 -25.20 6.73
CA LEU A 57 27.69 -24.87 5.43
C LEU A 57 27.51 -26.00 4.39
N TYR A 58 27.38 -27.24 4.84
CA TYR A 58 27.22 -28.36 3.92
C TYR A 58 25.96 -28.23 3.05
N GLY A 59 26.17 -28.24 1.72
CA GLY A 59 25.10 -28.13 0.73
C GLY A 59 24.40 -26.76 0.66
N ALA A 60 25.00 -25.70 1.26
CA ALA A 60 24.46 -24.35 1.23
C ALA A 60 25.11 -23.49 0.16
N GLN A 61 24.34 -22.58 -0.43
CA GLN A 61 24.83 -21.42 -1.13
C GLN A 61 25.22 -20.36 -0.10
N VAL A 62 26.47 -19.93 -0.08
CA VAL A 62 27.00 -19.05 0.94
C VAL A 62 27.27 -17.65 0.35
N PHE A 63 26.79 -16.62 1.04
CA PHE A 63 26.98 -15.22 0.68
C PHE A 63 27.70 -14.49 1.81
N ASP A 64 28.79 -13.80 1.48
CA ASP A 64 29.49 -12.91 2.40
C ASP A 64 28.86 -11.51 2.37
N ALA A 65 28.32 -11.07 3.49
CA ALA A 65 27.75 -9.73 3.62
C ALA A 65 28.82 -8.63 3.71
N GLY A 66 30.11 -8.98 3.84
CA GLY A 66 31.22 -8.00 3.87
C GLY A 66 31.13 -7.00 5.03
N GLY A 67 30.64 -7.43 6.19
CA GLY A 67 30.49 -6.56 7.37
C GLY A 67 29.32 -5.56 7.29
N ARG A 68 28.43 -5.68 6.30
CA ARG A 68 27.30 -4.75 6.09
C ARG A 68 26.15 -5.00 7.05
N LEU A 69 25.22 -4.02 7.11
CA LEU A 69 23.92 -4.16 7.73
C LEU A 69 23.04 -5.14 6.96
N ALA A 70 22.35 -6.02 7.68
CA ALA A 70 21.26 -6.83 7.15
C ALA A 70 19.98 -6.56 7.91
N THR A 71 18.87 -6.46 7.19
CA THR A 71 17.50 -6.31 7.71
C THR A 71 16.58 -7.26 6.97
N PRO A 72 15.38 -7.56 7.48
CA PRO A 72 14.31 -8.08 6.64
C PRO A 72 14.07 -7.15 5.45
N GLY A 73 13.53 -7.68 4.36
CA GLY A 73 13.13 -6.87 3.23
C GLY A 73 12.10 -5.81 3.62
N LEU A 74 12.16 -4.65 2.96
CA LEU A 74 11.23 -3.57 3.21
C LEU A 74 9.82 -3.93 2.70
N VAL A 75 8.81 -3.44 3.40
CA VAL A 75 7.40 -3.56 3.02
C VAL A 75 6.88 -2.19 2.64
N ASP A 76 6.40 -2.04 1.42
CA ASP A 76 5.70 -0.85 0.97
C ASP A 76 4.18 -1.08 1.07
N ALA A 77 3.59 -0.57 2.14
CA ALA A 77 2.23 -0.89 2.53
C ALA A 77 1.15 -0.09 1.78
N HIS A 78 1.54 0.80 0.86
CA HIS A 78 0.61 1.61 0.10
C HIS A 78 1.22 2.02 -1.24
N THR A 79 0.77 1.39 -2.32
CA THR A 79 1.10 1.80 -3.69
C THR A 79 -0.08 1.67 -4.63
N HIS A 80 -0.12 2.53 -5.65
CA HIS A 80 -1.00 2.41 -6.80
C HIS A 80 -0.24 1.85 -8.01
N LEU A 81 0.47 0.75 -7.81
CA LEU A 81 1.49 0.19 -8.70
C LEU A 81 1.05 0.03 -10.16
N VAL A 82 -0.19 -0.45 -10.37
CA VAL A 82 -0.67 -0.84 -11.71
C VAL A 82 -1.52 0.27 -12.33
N PHE A 83 -0.91 1.03 -13.24
CA PHE A 83 -1.61 2.10 -13.97
C PHE A 83 -1.01 2.35 -15.35
N GLY A 84 -1.82 2.89 -16.27
CA GLY A 84 -1.40 3.34 -17.60
C GLY A 84 -0.95 4.80 -17.60
N GLY A 85 -0.07 5.13 -18.54
CA GLY A 85 0.43 6.51 -18.71
C GLY A 85 1.35 7.00 -17.60
N TRP A 86 1.71 8.27 -17.66
CA TRP A 86 2.44 9.04 -16.65
C TRP A 86 1.94 10.48 -16.69
N ARG A 87 1.82 11.13 -15.52
CA ARG A 87 1.43 12.55 -15.41
C ARG A 87 2.62 13.49 -15.17
N ALA A 88 3.81 13.10 -15.59
CA ALA A 88 5.02 13.94 -15.43
C ALA A 88 4.86 15.34 -16.02
N HIS A 89 4.02 15.50 -17.07
CA HIS A 89 3.68 16.80 -17.66
C HIS A 89 2.94 17.75 -16.70
N GLU A 90 2.28 17.23 -15.65
CA GLU A 90 1.61 18.05 -14.64
C GLU A 90 2.59 18.68 -13.65
N LEU A 91 3.80 18.13 -13.51
CA LEU A 91 4.79 18.63 -12.55
C LEU A 91 5.14 20.10 -12.82
N GLN A 92 5.29 20.48 -14.09
CA GLN A 92 5.56 21.87 -14.45
C GLN A 92 4.41 22.81 -14.04
N GLN A 93 3.17 22.38 -14.20
CA GLN A 93 2.00 23.16 -13.78
C GLN A 93 1.95 23.33 -12.27
N LYS A 94 2.22 22.26 -11.52
CA LYS A 94 2.28 22.27 -10.05
C LYS A 94 3.41 23.17 -9.56
N LEU A 95 4.61 23.10 -10.13
CA LEU A 95 5.73 23.96 -9.79
C LEU A 95 5.46 25.45 -10.13
N ALA A 96 4.62 25.72 -11.13
CA ALA A 96 4.14 27.07 -11.46
C ALA A 96 2.99 27.54 -10.53
N GLY A 97 2.58 26.75 -9.53
CA GLY A 97 1.53 27.10 -8.58
C GLY A 97 0.11 26.96 -9.13
N VAL A 98 -0.09 26.26 -10.24
CA VAL A 98 -1.44 26.02 -10.77
C VAL A 98 -2.23 25.16 -9.77
N PRO A 99 -3.41 25.62 -9.29
CA PRO A 99 -4.22 24.86 -8.36
C PRO A 99 -4.62 23.49 -8.94
N TYR A 100 -4.61 22.46 -8.09
CA TYR A 100 -4.97 21.10 -8.50
C TYR A 100 -6.34 21.01 -9.20
N LEU A 101 -7.33 21.78 -8.72
CA LEU A 101 -8.66 21.83 -9.35
C LEU A 101 -8.64 22.38 -10.78
N GLU A 102 -7.71 23.26 -11.14
CA GLU A 102 -7.56 23.75 -12.51
C GLU A 102 -6.91 22.69 -13.39
N ILE A 103 -5.93 21.95 -12.88
CA ILE A 103 -5.35 20.79 -13.57
C ILE A 103 -6.44 19.75 -13.87
N LEU A 104 -7.29 19.43 -12.89
CA LEU A 104 -8.44 18.53 -13.05
C LEU A 104 -9.42 19.03 -14.13
N LYS A 105 -9.80 20.31 -14.11
CA LYS A 105 -10.72 20.92 -15.08
C LYS A 105 -10.16 20.89 -16.51
N SER A 106 -8.84 21.01 -16.66
CA SER A 106 -8.15 20.92 -17.96
C SER A 106 -8.03 19.49 -18.49
N GLY A 107 -8.51 18.52 -17.75
CA GLY A 107 -8.50 17.09 -18.13
C GLY A 107 -7.33 16.30 -17.62
N GLY A 108 -6.49 16.86 -16.74
CA GLY A 108 -5.42 16.19 -15.99
C GLY A 108 -5.94 15.46 -14.75
N GLY A 109 -5.04 15.21 -13.81
CA GLY A 109 -5.34 14.54 -12.55
C GLY A 109 -5.70 13.06 -12.72
N ILE A 110 -6.38 12.52 -11.72
CA ILE A 110 -6.71 11.08 -11.65
C ILE A 110 -7.44 10.56 -12.90
N LEU A 111 -8.31 11.37 -13.51
CA LEU A 111 -9.08 10.96 -14.68
C LEU A 111 -8.22 10.82 -15.94
N ASP A 112 -7.06 11.47 -16.01
CA ASP A 112 -6.09 11.23 -17.07
C ASP A 112 -5.47 9.83 -16.96
N THR A 113 -5.07 9.45 -15.76
CA THR A 113 -4.61 8.09 -15.48
C THR A 113 -5.69 7.06 -15.77
N VAL A 114 -6.95 7.33 -15.40
CA VAL A 114 -8.07 6.43 -15.70
C VAL A 114 -8.18 6.20 -17.21
N ARG A 115 -8.14 7.27 -18.04
CA ARG A 115 -8.17 7.13 -19.50
C ARG A 115 -7.02 6.28 -20.03
N ALA A 116 -5.80 6.55 -19.55
CA ALA A 116 -4.61 5.82 -19.98
C ALA A 116 -4.63 4.35 -19.53
N THR A 117 -5.13 4.07 -18.31
CA THR A 117 -5.24 2.71 -17.79
C THR A 117 -6.31 1.90 -18.53
N ARG A 118 -7.45 2.52 -18.85
CA ARG A 118 -8.50 1.88 -19.64
C ARG A 118 -8.03 1.56 -21.06
N ALA A 119 -7.24 2.46 -21.67
CA ALA A 119 -6.70 2.28 -23.02
C ALA A 119 -5.58 1.23 -23.09
N ALA A 120 -4.82 1.06 -22.01
CA ALA A 120 -3.73 0.10 -21.97
C ALA A 120 -4.23 -1.35 -21.91
N SER A 121 -3.57 -2.24 -22.64
CA SER A 121 -3.74 -3.69 -22.48
C SER A 121 -3.22 -4.17 -21.11
N GLN A 122 -3.68 -5.34 -20.66
CA GLN A 122 -3.15 -5.96 -19.46
C GLN A 122 -1.64 -6.18 -19.55
N GLN A 123 -1.13 -6.58 -20.72
CA GLN A 123 0.29 -6.83 -20.95
C GLN A 123 1.13 -5.55 -20.78
N GLU A 124 0.69 -4.41 -21.31
CA GLU A 124 1.37 -3.13 -21.12
C GLU A 124 1.39 -2.70 -19.67
N LEU A 125 0.31 -2.92 -18.90
CA LEU A 125 0.26 -2.66 -17.47
C LEU A 125 1.27 -3.56 -16.70
N VAL A 126 1.37 -4.83 -17.07
CA VAL A 126 2.32 -5.79 -16.47
C VAL A 126 3.76 -5.35 -16.75
N GLU A 127 4.13 -5.07 -17.99
CA GLU A 127 5.50 -4.69 -18.38
C GLU A 127 5.96 -3.41 -17.67
N LYS A 128 5.10 -2.39 -17.63
CA LYS A 128 5.38 -1.16 -16.91
C LYS A 128 5.59 -1.41 -15.41
N SER A 129 4.68 -2.16 -14.79
CA SER A 129 4.75 -2.45 -13.35
C SER A 129 5.95 -3.34 -13.00
N GLN A 130 6.34 -4.27 -13.86
CA GLN A 130 7.53 -5.10 -13.69
C GLN A 130 8.81 -4.27 -13.65
N THR A 131 8.93 -3.26 -14.51
CA THR A 131 10.05 -2.31 -14.49
C THR A 131 10.10 -1.55 -13.16
N THR A 132 8.96 -1.09 -12.67
CA THR A 132 8.84 -0.42 -11.37
C THR A 132 9.25 -1.34 -10.21
N LEU A 133 8.73 -2.56 -10.19
CA LEU A 133 9.04 -3.55 -9.15
C LEU A 133 10.53 -3.91 -9.12
N SER A 134 11.18 -3.96 -10.28
CA SER A 134 12.64 -4.15 -10.36
C SER A 134 13.40 -3.01 -9.67
N GLY A 135 12.95 -1.76 -9.84
CA GLY A 135 13.50 -0.60 -9.14
C GLY A 135 13.23 -0.65 -7.63
N MET A 136 12.02 -1.01 -7.21
CA MET A 136 11.66 -1.17 -5.80
C MET A 136 12.50 -2.27 -5.12
N LEU A 137 12.67 -3.42 -5.79
CA LEU A 137 13.51 -4.51 -5.30
C LEU A 137 14.97 -4.07 -5.14
N ALA A 138 15.50 -3.32 -6.10
CA ALA A 138 16.87 -2.78 -6.03
C ALA A 138 17.07 -1.81 -4.84
N GLN A 139 15.98 -1.20 -4.34
CA GLN A 139 15.95 -0.38 -3.12
C GLN A 139 15.63 -1.18 -1.84
N GLY A 140 15.46 -2.49 -1.95
CA GLY A 140 15.25 -3.40 -0.82
C GLY A 140 13.78 -3.72 -0.51
N THR A 141 12.81 -3.26 -1.30
CA THR A 141 11.40 -3.62 -1.14
C THR A 141 11.18 -5.05 -1.62
N THR A 142 10.70 -5.92 -0.73
CA THR A 142 10.41 -7.33 -1.03
C THR A 142 8.93 -7.67 -0.96
N THR A 143 8.13 -6.76 -0.42
CA THR A 143 6.67 -6.87 -0.36
C THR A 143 6.06 -5.50 -0.67
N ALA A 144 5.06 -5.45 -1.52
CA ALA A 144 4.35 -4.21 -1.85
C ALA A 144 2.84 -4.45 -1.95
N GLU A 145 2.06 -3.51 -1.45
CA GLU A 145 0.65 -3.45 -1.78
C GLU A 145 0.48 -2.97 -3.24
N ALA A 146 -0.51 -3.50 -3.93
CA ALA A 146 -0.87 -3.08 -5.28
C ALA A 146 -2.38 -2.81 -5.35
N LYS A 147 -2.75 -1.52 -5.33
CA LYS A 147 -4.13 -1.08 -5.44
C LYS A 147 -4.55 -0.99 -6.92
N SER A 148 -5.80 -1.36 -7.21
CA SER A 148 -6.51 -0.93 -8.43
C SER A 148 -6.97 0.54 -8.28
N GLY A 149 -8.05 0.92 -8.95
CA GLY A 149 -8.68 2.25 -8.73
C GLY A 149 -8.42 3.25 -9.85
N TYR A 150 -7.85 2.80 -10.95
CA TYR A 150 -7.78 3.56 -12.20
C TYR A 150 -8.61 2.92 -13.32
N GLY A 151 -9.33 1.84 -13.03
CA GLY A 151 -10.31 1.26 -13.93
C GLY A 151 -11.65 1.98 -13.86
N LEU A 152 -12.18 2.11 -12.66
CA LEU A 152 -13.45 2.73 -12.30
C LEU A 152 -14.64 2.14 -13.08
N ASP A 153 -14.51 0.92 -13.57
CA ASP A 153 -15.55 0.07 -14.14
C ASP A 153 -15.18 -1.41 -13.92
N LEU A 154 -16.12 -2.31 -14.16
CA LEU A 154 -15.93 -3.73 -13.87
C LEU A 154 -14.76 -4.34 -14.67
N GLU A 155 -14.71 -4.07 -15.97
CA GLU A 155 -13.71 -4.68 -16.87
C GLU A 155 -12.29 -4.23 -16.51
N ASN A 156 -12.11 -2.93 -16.29
CA ASN A 156 -10.79 -2.35 -16.07
C ASN A 156 -10.28 -2.54 -14.64
N GLU A 157 -11.15 -2.61 -13.62
CA GLU A 157 -10.76 -3.01 -12.27
C GLU A 157 -10.29 -4.48 -12.24
N LEU A 158 -11.02 -5.38 -12.90
CA LEU A 158 -10.60 -6.77 -13.11
C LEU A 158 -9.26 -6.85 -13.86
N LYS A 159 -9.09 -6.07 -14.92
CA LYS A 159 -7.83 -6.02 -15.70
C LYS A 159 -6.64 -5.61 -14.85
N GLN A 160 -6.78 -4.58 -14.00
CA GLN A 160 -5.70 -4.15 -13.10
C GLN A 160 -5.34 -5.25 -12.10
N LEU A 161 -6.30 -5.84 -11.41
CA LEU A 161 -6.04 -6.88 -10.40
C LEU A 161 -5.53 -8.19 -11.01
N ARG A 162 -5.98 -8.55 -12.22
CA ARG A 162 -5.40 -9.68 -12.97
C ARG A 162 -3.96 -9.40 -13.40
N ALA A 163 -3.61 -8.14 -13.71
CA ALA A 163 -2.23 -7.76 -13.95
C ALA A 163 -1.37 -7.94 -12.69
N VAL A 164 -1.89 -7.60 -11.49
CA VAL A 164 -1.20 -7.86 -10.20
C VAL A 164 -0.99 -9.38 -10.01
N GLN A 165 -2.00 -10.20 -10.27
CA GLN A 165 -1.89 -11.66 -10.16
C GLN A 165 -0.84 -12.22 -11.12
N GLN A 166 -0.78 -11.72 -12.35
CA GLN A 166 0.23 -12.11 -13.34
C GLN A 166 1.65 -11.69 -12.88
N LEU A 167 1.80 -10.47 -12.36
CA LEU A 167 3.08 -9.97 -11.82
C LEU A 167 3.59 -10.83 -10.67
N GLN A 168 2.73 -11.37 -9.82
CA GLN A 168 3.12 -12.26 -8.73
C GLN A 168 3.89 -13.49 -9.22
N MET A 169 3.66 -13.94 -10.46
CA MET A 169 4.32 -15.10 -11.06
C MET A 169 5.60 -14.73 -11.83
N LEU A 170 5.81 -13.45 -12.16
CA LEU A 170 6.86 -13.00 -13.08
C LEU A 170 8.06 -12.34 -12.39
N GLN A 171 7.94 -12.00 -11.11
CA GLN A 171 8.98 -11.25 -10.39
C GLN A 171 8.96 -11.62 -8.88
N PRO A 172 10.07 -11.38 -8.13
CA PRO A 172 10.23 -11.92 -6.78
C PRO A 172 9.58 -11.10 -5.65
N VAL A 173 9.11 -9.86 -5.91
CA VAL A 173 8.45 -9.06 -4.86
C VAL A 173 7.06 -9.62 -4.58
N SER A 174 6.75 -9.92 -3.33
CA SER A 174 5.41 -10.35 -2.93
C SER A 174 4.42 -9.19 -3.09
N LEU A 175 3.31 -9.43 -3.79
CA LEU A 175 2.28 -8.42 -4.00
C LEU A 175 1.03 -8.75 -3.18
N VAL A 176 0.48 -7.72 -2.55
CA VAL A 176 -0.78 -7.78 -1.80
C VAL A 176 -1.80 -6.91 -2.54
N SER A 177 -2.84 -7.55 -3.05
CA SER A 177 -3.82 -6.87 -3.91
C SER A 177 -4.92 -6.18 -3.10
N THR A 178 -5.24 -4.94 -3.50
CA THR A 178 -6.31 -4.13 -2.91
C THR A 178 -7.25 -3.64 -4.01
N LEU A 179 -8.54 -3.94 -3.90
CA LEU A 179 -9.57 -3.32 -4.74
C LEU A 179 -9.80 -1.88 -4.28
N MET A 180 -9.75 -0.93 -5.20
CA MET A 180 -10.03 0.48 -4.92
C MET A 180 -10.94 1.14 -5.96
N ALA A 181 -12.01 0.47 -6.40
CA ALA A 181 -12.97 1.05 -7.34
C ALA A 181 -13.56 2.38 -6.87
N ALA A 182 -13.61 2.60 -5.54
CA ALA A 182 -14.03 3.87 -4.94
C ALA A 182 -12.87 4.89 -4.79
N HIS A 183 -12.06 5.09 -5.84
CA HIS A 183 -10.94 6.03 -5.87
C HIS A 183 -11.36 7.41 -6.41
N ALA A 184 -12.28 7.44 -7.37
CA ALA A 184 -12.88 8.64 -7.91
C ALA A 184 -14.25 8.33 -8.52
N LEU A 185 -15.06 9.36 -8.76
CA LEU A 185 -16.28 9.23 -9.55
C LEU A 185 -15.95 9.36 -11.05
N PRO A 186 -16.17 8.33 -11.87
CA PRO A 186 -15.89 8.41 -13.30
C PRO A 186 -16.90 9.33 -14.01
N LYS A 187 -16.46 9.95 -15.13
CA LYS A 187 -17.24 10.99 -15.81
C LYS A 187 -18.63 10.50 -16.25
N GLU A 188 -18.76 9.27 -16.68
CA GLU A 188 -20.00 8.64 -17.11
C GLU A 188 -21.05 8.53 -16.01
N TYR A 189 -20.63 8.60 -14.75
CA TYR A 189 -21.50 8.60 -13.56
C TYR A 189 -21.61 9.96 -12.87
N GLY A 190 -21.11 11.03 -13.49
CA GLY A 190 -21.10 12.36 -12.89
C GLY A 190 -22.46 12.89 -12.47
N GLN A 191 -23.55 12.45 -13.11
CA GLN A 191 -24.94 12.76 -12.78
C GLN A 191 -25.69 11.59 -12.14
N ASP A 192 -25.08 10.41 -12.04
CA ASP A 192 -25.67 9.20 -11.45
C ASP A 192 -24.74 8.53 -10.43
N ARG A 193 -24.45 9.29 -9.38
CA ARG A 193 -23.58 8.83 -8.30
C ARG A 193 -24.08 7.53 -7.66
N GLN A 194 -25.41 7.39 -7.48
CA GLN A 194 -26.02 6.20 -6.90
C GLN A 194 -25.83 4.98 -7.82
N GLY A 195 -25.91 5.17 -9.13
CA GLY A 195 -25.64 4.11 -10.11
C GLY A 195 -24.20 3.60 -10.00
N TYR A 196 -23.22 4.50 -9.72
CA TYR A 196 -21.84 4.09 -9.51
C TYR A 196 -21.65 3.28 -8.21
N LEU A 197 -22.28 3.71 -7.11
CA LEU A 197 -22.28 2.94 -5.87
C LEU A 197 -22.86 1.54 -6.06
N THR A 198 -23.98 1.44 -6.77
CA THR A 198 -24.61 0.17 -7.14
C THR A 198 -23.67 -0.69 -7.99
N LEU A 199 -22.94 -0.10 -8.95
CA LEU A 199 -21.95 -0.82 -9.75
C LEU A 199 -20.84 -1.40 -8.87
N ILE A 200 -20.28 -0.62 -7.93
CA ILE A 200 -19.23 -1.07 -7.03
C ILE A 200 -19.75 -2.23 -6.16
N ILE A 201 -20.86 -2.02 -5.48
CA ILE A 201 -21.39 -2.93 -4.45
C ILE A 201 -21.93 -4.21 -5.08
N ASP A 202 -22.73 -4.10 -6.13
CA ASP A 202 -23.48 -5.25 -6.67
C ASP A 202 -22.76 -5.99 -7.79
N LYS A 203 -21.71 -5.40 -8.38
CA LYS A 203 -21.03 -5.98 -9.55
C LYS A 203 -19.54 -6.13 -9.33
N ILE A 204 -18.80 -5.04 -9.00
CA ILE A 204 -17.34 -5.08 -8.93
C ILE A 204 -16.88 -5.93 -7.74
N ILE A 205 -17.32 -5.61 -6.52
CA ILE A 205 -16.94 -6.35 -5.30
C ILE A 205 -17.24 -7.85 -5.43
N PRO A 206 -18.45 -8.29 -5.80
CA PRO A 206 -18.74 -9.71 -5.95
C PRO A 206 -17.90 -10.41 -7.02
N ALA A 207 -17.59 -9.73 -8.13
CA ALA A 207 -16.76 -10.30 -9.20
C ALA A 207 -15.32 -10.51 -8.74
N ILE A 208 -14.72 -9.49 -8.08
CA ILE A 208 -13.36 -9.56 -7.55
C ILE A 208 -13.23 -10.63 -6.47
N ALA A 209 -14.19 -10.69 -5.55
CA ALA A 209 -14.20 -11.70 -4.48
C ALA A 209 -14.34 -13.13 -5.03
N ARG A 210 -15.22 -13.34 -6.02
CA ARG A 210 -15.41 -14.65 -6.67
C ARG A 210 -14.14 -15.16 -7.35
N GLU A 211 -13.33 -14.27 -7.96
CA GLU A 211 -12.07 -14.62 -8.60
C GLU A 211 -10.88 -14.65 -7.62
N GLY A 212 -11.07 -14.23 -6.36
CA GLY A 212 -9.99 -14.18 -5.37
C GLY A 212 -8.88 -13.21 -5.74
N LEU A 213 -9.20 -12.06 -6.39
CA LEU A 213 -8.22 -11.15 -6.95
C LEU A 213 -7.71 -10.09 -5.96
N ALA A 214 -8.36 -9.91 -4.81
CA ALA A 214 -7.96 -8.95 -3.81
C ALA A 214 -8.17 -9.48 -2.39
N GLU A 215 -7.31 -9.04 -1.46
CA GLU A 215 -7.44 -9.30 -0.02
C GLU A 215 -8.13 -8.15 0.71
N PHE A 216 -8.00 -6.94 0.17
CA PHE A 216 -8.50 -5.71 0.77
C PHE A 216 -9.43 -4.97 -0.19
N CYS A 217 -10.28 -4.14 0.40
CA CYS A 217 -11.03 -3.10 -0.30
C CYS A 217 -10.71 -1.76 0.35
N ASP A 218 -10.40 -0.77 -0.48
CA ASP A 218 -10.05 0.58 -0.07
C ASP A 218 -11.02 1.59 -0.69
N VAL A 219 -11.29 2.68 0.02
CA VAL A 219 -12.19 3.76 -0.41
C VAL A 219 -11.51 5.10 -0.14
N PHE A 220 -11.60 6.04 -1.08
CA PHE A 220 -11.17 7.42 -0.87
C PHE A 220 -12.29 8.22 -0.18
N CYS A 221 -12.28 8.21 1.15
CA CYS A 221 -13.24 8.88 2.00
C CYS A 221 -12.78 10.32 2.29
N ASP A 222 -13.14 11.26 1.43
CA ASP A 222 -12.72 12.66 1.57
C ASP A 222 -13.68 13.63 0.86
N SER A 223 -13.52 14.92 1.14
CA SER A 223 -14.30 15.98 0.51
C SER A 223 -14.22 15.93 -1.01
N GLY A 224 -15.39 15.91 -1.65
CA GLY A 224 -15.49 15.87 -3.11
C GLY A 224 -15.27 14.50 -3.76
N VAL A 225 -14.97 13.46 -2.97
CA VAL A 225 -14.78 12.09 -3.44
C VAL A 225 -15.92 11.20 -2.93
N PHE A 226 -15.73 10.39 -1.88
CA PHE A 226 -16.80 9.60 -1.26
C PHE A 226 -17.08 10.08 0.17
N THR A 227 -18.35 10.19 0.52
CA THR A 227 -18.79 10.54 1.87
C THR A 227 -18.56 9.39 2.85
N VAL A 228 -18.57 9.68 4.15
CA VAL A 228 -18.48 8.65 5.21
C VAL A 228 -19.56 7.58 5.07
N SER A 229 -20.81 7.96 4.72
CA SER A 229 -21.90 7.00 4.53
C SER A 229 -21.65 6.07 3.35
N GLU A 230 -21.29 6.63 2.18
CA GLU A 230 -20.99 5.85 0.97
C GLU A 230 -19.79 4.92 1.19
N SER A 231 -18.75 5.41 1.87
CA SER A 231 -17.57 4.62 2.21
C SER A 231 -17.93 3.46 3.14
N ARG A 232 -18.79 3.69 4.11
CA ARG A 232 -19.33 2.65 5.01
C ARG A 232 -20.04 1.57 4.24
N ASP A 233 -20.97 1.94 3.36
CA ASP A 233 -21.77 0.99 2.59
C ASP A 233 -20.90 0.11 1.69
N ILE A 234 -19.92 0.71 1.01
CA ILE A 234 -18.94 -0.01 0.16
C ILE A 234 -18.11 -0.99 0.99
N LEU A 235 -17.53 -0.54 2.12
CA LEU A 235 -16.63 -1.37 2.93
C LEU A 235 -17.38 -2.48 3.67
N GLN A 236 -18.64 -2.25 4.08
CA GLN A 236 -19.49 -3.30 4.64
C GLN A 236 -19.85 -4.35 3.58
N ALA A 237 -20.17 -3.94 2.36
CA ALA A 237 -20.37 -4.86 1.24
C ALA A 237 -19.12 -5.68 0.93
N ALA A 238 -17.94 -5.04 0.91
CA ALA A 238 -16.66 -5.70 0.72
C ALA A 238 -16.39 -6.73 1.82
N HIS A 239 -16.65 -6.37 3.08
CA HIS A 239 -16.50 -7.26 4.22
C HIS A 239 -17.42 -8.50 4.12
N ALA A 240 -18.66 -8.32 3.68
CA ALA A 240 -19.60 -9.43 3.46
C ALA A 240 -19.10 -10.42 2.38
N HIS A 241 -18.20 -9.98 1.51
CA HIS A 241 -17.53 -10.79 0.49
C HIS A 241 -16.12 -11.25 0.89
N GLY A 242 -15.71 -11.06 2.15
CA GLY A 242 -14.43 -11.53 2.69
C GLY A 242 -13.24 -10.60 2.46
N LEU A 243 -13.44 -9.40 1.93
CA LEU A 243 -12.39 -8.39 1.77
C LEU A 243 -12.24 -7.58 3.06
N ARG A 244 -11.01 -7.32 3.49
CA ARG A 244 -10.72 -6.51 4.68
C ARG A 244 -10.66 -5.02 4.30
N ALA A 245 -11.12 -4.15 5.20
CA ALA A 245 -11.20 -2.72 4.95
C ALA A 245 -9.84 -2.01 5.07
N LYS A 246 -9.58 -1.07 4.16
CA LYS A 246 -8.61 0.01 4.23
C LYS A 246 -9.32 1.30 3.85
N ILE A 247 -8.81 2.46 4.25
CA ILE A 247 -9.44 3.75 3.96
C ILE A 247 -8.37 4.81 3.69
N HIS A 248 -8.41 5.47 2.51
CA HIS A 248 -7.81 6.78 2.34
C HIS A 248 -8.67 7.77 3.11
N ALA A 249 -8.12 8.38 4.14
CA ALA A 249 -8.87 9.18 5.10
C ALA A 249 -8.16 10.49 5.41
N ASP A 250 -8.96 11.56 5.44
CA ASP A 250 -8.53 12.87 5.91
C ASP A 250 -7.21 13.34 5.23
N GLU A 251 -7.09 13.11 3.93
CA GLU A 251 -5.97 13.58 3.11
C GLU A 251 -6.14 15.07 2.78
N ILE A 252 -7.37 15.47 2.43
CA ILE A 252 -7.72 16.83 2.02
C ILE A 252 -8.41 17.55 3.19
N ASP A 253 -9.51 16.97 3.67
CA ASP A 253 -10.35 17.51 4.73
C ASP A 253 -10.77 16.43 5.74
N ALA A 254 -10.86 16.82 7.02
CA ALA A 254 -11.34 15.93 8.07
C ALA A 254 -12.88 15.81 8.03
N ILE A 255 -13.37 14.87 7.23
CA ILE A 255 -14.82 14.61 7.11
C ILE A 255 -15.32 13.46 7.99
N GLY A 256 -14.42 12.77 8.70
CA GLY A 256 -14.73 11.61 9.53
C GLY A 256 -14.24 10.27 8.97
N GLY A 257 -13.30 10.31 8.01
CA GLY A 257 -12.71 9.12 7.40
C GLY A 257 -11.91 8.30 8.40
N SER A 258 -11.10 8.93 9.24
CA SER A 258 -10.33 8.28 10.30
C SER A 258 -11.22 7.69 11.40
N GLU A 259 -12.32 8.39 11.74
CA GLU A 259 -13.32 7.85 12.67
C GLU A 259 -13.98 6.59 12.11
N LEU A 260 -14.38 6.63 10.84
CA LEU A 260 -14.96 5.47 10.16
C LEU A 260 -14.00 4.28 10.13
N ALA A 261 -12.69 4.55 9.88
CA ALA A 261 -11.68 3.50 9.88
C ALA A 261 -11.61 2.76 11.21
N GLY A 262 -11.59 3.51 12.33
CA GLY A 262 -11.61 2.92 13.67
C GLY A 262 -12.91 2.18 13.99
N GLU A 263 -14.08 2.74 13.63
CA GLU A 263 -15.38 2.11 13.84
C GLU A 263 -15.54 0.76 13.11
N LEU A 264 -15.02 0.68 11.88
CA LEU A 264 -15.07 -0.56 11.09
C LEU A 264 -13.94 -1.55 11.44
N GLY A 265 -13.01 -1.17 12.31
CA GLY A 265 -11.81 -1.96 12.55
C GLY A 265 -11.00 -2.18 11.27
N ALA A 266 -10.88 -1.15 10.44
CA ALA A 266 -10.09 -1.21 9.23
C ALA A 266 -8.65 -1.60 9.54
N ILE A 267 -8.01 -2.36 8.67
CA ILE A 267 -6.62 -2.80 8.87
C ILE A 267 -5.68 -1.58 8.92
N SER A 268 -5.92 -0.60 8.05
CA SER A 268 -5.19 0.66 8.07
C SER A 268 -6.05 1.82 7.61
N ALA A 269 -5.69 3.01 8.09
CA ALA A 269 -6.15 4.30 7.60
C ALA A 269 -4.94 5.02 6.99
N GLU A 270 -5.11 5.53 5.79
CA GLU A 270 -4.04 6.04 4.94
C GLU A 270 -4.05 7.58 4.91
N HIS A 271 -2.89 8.22 4.72
CA HIS A 271 -2.67 9.67 4.69
C HIS A 271 -2.79 10.39 6.04
N LEU A 272 -3.98 10.60 6.57
CA LEU A 272 -4.28 11.20 7.88
C LEU A 272 -3.71 12.62 8.08
N ILE A 273 -3.60 13.40 6.98
CA ILE A 273 -2.96 14.73 6.98
C ILE A 273 -3.82 15.74 7.75
N ALA A 274 -5.14 15.73 7.50
CA ALA A 274 -6.10 16.66 8.10
C ALA A 274 -6.82 16.07 9.34
N MET A 275 -6.45 14.89 9.79
CA MET A 275 -7.10 14.15 10.88
C MET A 275 -7.21 14.97 12.17
N ARG A 276 -8.33 14.79 12.90
CA ARG A 276 -8.60 15.42 14.20
C ARG A 276 -8.33 14.44 15.35
N ASP A 277 -8.32 14.97 16.57
CA ASP A 277 -8.14 14.17 17.80
C ASP A 277 -9.17 13.03 17.94
N SER A 278 -10.41 13.24 17.46
CA SER A 278 -11.46 12.19 17.42
C SER A 278 -11.04 10.99 16.58
N GLY A 279 -10.35 11.23 15.46
CA GLY A 279 -9.78 10.18 14.62
C GLY A 279 -8.72 9.38 15.35
N ILE A 280 -7.80 10.03 16.10
CA ILE A 280 -6.80 9.35 16.93
C ILE A 280 -7.48 8.38 17.92
N HIS A 281 -8.53 8.84 18.61
CA HIS A 281 -9.27 8.01 19.56
C HIS A 281 -9.94 6.81 18.88
N SER A 282 -10.54 7.04 17.71
CA SER A 282 -11.23 5.99 16.97
C SER A 282 -10.25 4.94 16.41
N LEU A 283 -9.15 5.36 15.78
CA LEU A 283 -8.11 4.45 15.27
C LEU A 283 -7.54 3.57 16.38
N LYS A 284 -7.28 4.16 17.57
CA LYS A 284 -6.82 3.40 18.72
C LYS A 284 -7.84 2.36 19.18
N ALA A 285 -9.10 2.75 19.31
CA ALA A 285 -10.17 1.84 19.71
C ALA A 285 -10.39 0.68 18.72
N GLY A 286 -10.24 0.96 17.42
CA GLY A 286 -10.37 -0.03 16.35
C GLY A 286 -9.13 -0.88 16.10
N ASN A 287 -8.01 -0.64 16.81
CA ASN A 287 -6.68 -1.23 16.52
C ASN A 287 -6.24 -1.03 15.07
N THR A 288 -6.63 0.10 14.46
CA THR A 288 -6.31 0.44 13.09
C THR A 288 -4.88 1.00 12.98
N ILE A 289 -4.12 0.54 12.01
CA ILE A 289 -2.76 1.02 11.74
C ILE A 289 -2.85 2.35 10.98
N ALA A 290 -2.08 3.35 11.41
CA ALA A 290 -1.91 4.59 10.67
C ALA A 290 -0.81 4.41 9.61
N CYS A 291 -1.17 4.43 8.32
CA CYS A 291 -0.23 4.35 7.21
C CYS A 291 0.04 5.75 6.65
N LEU A 292 1.21 6.28 6.92
CA LEU A 292 1.58 7.66 6.59
C LEU A 292 2.37 7.73 5.28
N LEU A 293 2.08 8.76 4.48
CA LEU A 293 2.57 8.92 3.13
C LEU A 293 3.33 10.26 2.97
N PRO A 294 4.50 10.41 3.58
CA PRO A 294 5.20 11.70 3.62
C PRO A 294 5.63 12.19 2.23
N ALA A 295 5.87 11.30 1.28
CA ALA A 295 6.19 11.68 -0.09
C ALA A 295 5.01 12.40 -0.78
N THR A 296 3.77 11.99 -0.47
CA THR A 296 2.56 12.65 -0.97
C THR A 296 2.44 14.06 -0.40
N SER A 297 2.61 14.22 0.91
CA SER A 297 2.60 15.55 1.55
C SER A 297 3.65 16.48 0.94
N PHE A 298 4.87 15.96 0.74
CA PHE A 298 5.96 16.72 0.10
C PHE A 298 5.60 17.14 -1.34
N TYR A 299 5.09 16.18 -2.14
CA TYR A 299 4.77 16.42 -3.55
C TYR A 299 3.60 17.39 -3.75
N LEU A 300 2.63 17.40 -2.82
CA LEU A 300 1.45 18.24 -2.86
C LEU A 300 1.63 19.56 -2.11
N ASP A 301 2.80 19.83 -1.52
CA ASP A 301 3.06 20.99 -0.65
C ASP A 301 2.02 21.09 0.49
N LYS A 302 1.78 19.98 1.16
CA LYS A 302 0.83 19.84 2.26
C LYS A 302 1.55 19.60 3.58
N PRO A 303 0.90 19.89 4.73
CA PRO A 303 1.40 19.47 6.03
C PRO A 303 1.67 17.95 6.08
N TYR A 304 2.56 17.55 6.96
CA TYR A 304 2.74 16.14 7.27
C TYR A 304 1.74 15.67 8.32
N ALA A 305 1.30 14.41 8.23
CA ALA A 305 0.46 13.79 9.25
C ALA A 305 1.14 13.77 10.63
N LEU A 306 0.35 13.76 11.68
CA LEU A 306 0.77 13.87 13.09
C LEU A 306 1.40 12.58 13.62
N ALA A 307 2.49 12.10 12.99
CA ALA A 307 3.14 10.82 13.30
C ALA A 307 3.52 10.66 14.77
N ARG A 308 4.00 11.73 15.41
CA ARG A 308 4.41 11.69 16.83
C ARG A 308 3.21 11.55 17.74
N ASP A 309 2.11 12.23 17.46
CA ASP A 309 0.89 12.17 18.27
C ASP A 309 0.24 10.80 18.16
N LEU A 310 0.19 10.22 16.95
CA LEU A 310 -0.24 8.85 16.70
C LEU A 310 0.59 7.84 17.50
N THR A 311 1.92 7.96 17.41
CA THR A 311 2.84 7.09 18.18
C THR A 311 2.64 7.28 19.69
N ALA A 312 2.54 8.51 20.18
CA ALA A 312 2.31 8.80 21.60
C ALA A 312 0.95 8.28 22.10
N ALA A 313 -0.06 8.28 21.23
CA ALA A 313 -1.37 7.68 21.53
C ALA A 313 -1.34 6.14 21.58
N GLY A 314 -0.24 5.51 21.17
CA GLY A 314 -0.10 4.06 21.12
C GLY A 314 -0.78 3.42 19.92
N ILE A 315 -0.81 4.13 18.79
CA ILE A 315 -1.26 3.60 17.50
C ILE A 315 -0.05 3.09 16.71
N PRO A 316 -0.10 1.89 16.12
CA PRO A 316 0.93 1.44 15.20
C PRO A 316 1.02 2.36 13.98
N VAL A 317 2.24 2.80 13.63
CA VAL A 317 2.47 3.69 12.48
C VAL A 317 3.30 2.95 11.44
N ALA A 318 2.83 2.91 10.22
CA ALA A 318 3.57 2.49 9.04
C ALA A 318 3.90 3.70 8.17
N VAL A 319 4.96 3.59 7.37
CA VAL A 319 5.34 4.58 6.36
C VAL A 319 5.41 3.87 5.01
N ALA A 320 4.83 4.46 3.99
CA ALA A 320 4.80 3.90 2.65
C ALA A 320 5.13 4.96 1.59
N SER A 321 5.43 4.50 0.36
CA SER A 321 5.88 5.39 -0.70
C SER A 321 4.75 6.14 -1.40
N HIS A 322 3.52 5.60 -1.34
CA HIS A 322 2.39 6.03 -2.18
C HIS A 322 2.61 5.75 -3.67
N PHE A 323 3.70 5.13 -4.06
CA PHE A 323 4.07 5.04 -5.48
C PHE A 323 2.84 5.18 -6.39
N SER A 324 2.70 6.34 -6.97
CA SER A 324 1.66 6.75 -7.89
C SER A 324 2.27 7.70 -8.93
N LEU A 325 1.49 8.50 -9.54
CA LEU A 325 1.93 9.41 -10.60
C LEU A 325 2.51 10.71 -10.08
#